data_56815e421b2798ed1e2f5ae1b9c20671
#
_entry.id   56815e421b2798ed1e2f5ae1b9c20671
#
_cell.length_a   1.000
_cell.length_b   1.000
_cell.length_c   1.000
_cell.angle_alpha   90.00
_cell.angle_beta   90.00
_cell.angle_gamma   90.00
#
_symmetry.space_group_name_H-M   'P 1'
#
loop_
_entity.id
_entity.type
_entity.pdbx_description
1 polymer ?
#
loop_
_entity_poly.entity_id
_entity_poly.type
_entity_poly.pdbx_seq_one_letter_code
_entity_poly.pdbx_strand_id
1 'polypeptide(L)'
;ETSTGHQFRFVLQGPTLSDDEGMLCLDTLDAALPSGPGFVVLSGSLPPGAPDDFYARAVHRARERGRDVVVDASGAALAAAVDAAPHIIKPSGRELRELAAALGLGPATIATEQVEVDQLIAIAQQLIACTGTAIVALTLGAQGAVVVTADEVMRLSAPDVQVRSTVGAGDSFLGAMVLRLAQGHDLAAAARAGVAAGAATASMPGTWLGERAHVERLEAEAAGDAG
;
A
#
# COMPACT_ATOMS: atom_id res chain seq x y z
N GLU A 1 9.31 -17.41 17.57
CA GLU A 1 10.15 -18.40 18.30
C GLU A 1 11.24 -17.68 19.06
N THR A 2 11.21 -17.74 20.39
CA THR A 2 12.16 -17.00 21.26
C THR A 2 13.57 -17.58 21.27
N SER A 3 13.73 -18.85 20.89
CA SER A 3 15.02 -19.54 20.88
C SER A 3 15.87 -19.20 19.65
N THR A 4 15.25 -18.95 18.52
CA THR A 4 15.93 -18.67 17.23
C THR A 4 15.77 -17.23 16.77
N GLY A 5 14.87 -16.46 17.37
CA GLY A 5 14.48 -15.14 16.90
C GLY A 5 13.64 -15.15 15.60
N HIS A 6 13.31 -16.33 15.10
CA HIS A 6 12.50 -16.44 13.88
C HIS A 6 11.05 -16.07 14.13
N GLN A 7 10.46 -15.34 13.20
CA GLN A 7 9.05 -14.99 13.17
C GLN A 7 8.33 -15.85 12.13
N PHE A 8 7.33 -16.60 12.57
CA PHE A 8 6.49 -17.40 11.69
C PHE A 8 5.11 -16.74 11.57
N ARG A 9 4.65 -16.54 10.34
CA ARG A 9 3.31 -16.04 10.05
C ARG A 9 2.45 -17.16 9.47
N PHE A 10 1.38 -17.50 10.16
CA PHE A 10 0.38 -18.46 9.68
C PHE A 10 -0.80 -17.66 9.12
N VAL A 11 -1.07 -17.82 7.83
CA VAL A 11 -2.23 -17.22 7.16
C VAL A 11 -3.15 -18.34 6.76
N LEU A 12 -4.29 -18.43 7.43
CA LEU A 12 -5.35 -19.38 7.06
C LEU A 12 -6.13 -18.81 5.88
N GLN A 13 -6.54 -19.70 4.97
CA GLN A 13 -7.45 -19.30 3.90
C GLN A 13 -8.81 -18.94 4.50
N GLY A 14 -9.40 -17.85 3.97
CA GLY A 14 -10.77 -17.49 4.28
C GLY A 14 -11.78 -18.47 3.69
N PRO A 15 -13.08 -18.31 3.97
CA PRO A 15 -14.13 -19.07 3.31
C PRO A 15 -14.13 -18.82 1.81
N THR A 16 -14.56 -19.82 1.04
CA THR A 16 -14.76 -19.65 -0.39
C THR A 16 -15.95 -18.74 -0.64
N LEU A 17 -15.74 -17.69 -1.43
CA LEU A 17 -16.78 -16.75 -1.82
C LEU A 17 -17.50 -17.26 -3.09
N SER A 18 -18.83 -17.28 -3.08
CA SER A 18 -19.63 -17.51 -4.28
C SER A 18 -19.74 -16.22 -5.10
N ASP A 19 -20.13 -16.36 -6.37
CA ASP A 19 -20.37 -15.19 -7.26
C ASP A 19 -21.43 -14.24 -6.68
N ASP A 20 -22.51 -14.78 -6.10
CA ASP A 20 -23.58 -13.99 -5.48
C ASP A 20 -23.09 -13.22 -4.24
N GLU A 21 -22.26 -13.85 -3.40
CA GLU A 21 -21.65 -13.17 -2.25
C GLU A 21 -20.67 -12.09 -2.71
N GLY A 22 -19.88 -12.36 -3.74
CA GLY A 22 -19.00 -11.36 -4.36
C GLY A 22 -19.78 -10.16 -4.91
N MET A 23 -20.89 -10.39 -5.59
CA MET A 23 -21.79 -9.32 -6.06
C MET A 23 -22.38 -8.55 -4.88
N LEU A 24 -22.84 -9.24 -3.84
CA LEU A 24 -23.40 -8.61 -2.64
C LEU A 24 -22.37 -7.70 -1.93
N CYS A 25 -21.08 -8.10 -1.88
CA CYS A 25 -20.02 -7.26 -1.35
C CYS A 25 -19.87 -5.95 -2.14
N LEU A 26 -19.86 -6.03 -3.47
CA LEU A 26 -19.78 -4.85 -4.35
C LEU A 26 -21.02 -3.96 -4.22
N ASP A 27 -22.20 -4.52 -4.14
CA ASP A 27 -23.47 -3.76 -3.97
C ASP A 27 -23.52 -3.10 -2.58
N THR A 28 -22.99 -3.78 -1.55
CA THR A 28 -22.85 -3.21 -0.20
C THR A 28 -21.86 -2.04 -0.21
N LEU A 29 -20.74 -2.16 -0.93
CA LEU A 29 -19.82 -1.04 -1.13
C LEU A 29 -20.53 0.16 -1.75
N ASP A 30 -21.28 -0.05 -2.84
CA ASP A 30 -22.03 1.02 -3.50
C ASP A 30 -23.05 1.69 -2.56
N ALA A 31 -23.75 0.91 -1.75
CA ALA A 31 -24.74 1.43 -0.81
C ALA A 31 -24.08 2.21 0.35
N ALA A 32 -22.86 1.82 0.75
CA ALA A 32 -22.12 2.45 1.84
C ALA A 32 -21.40 3.73 1.41
N LEU A 33 -21.10 3.89 0.12
CA LEU A 33 -20.33 5.03 -0.39
C LEU A 33 -21.20 6.27 -0.53
N PRO A 34 -20.96 7.34 0.25
CA PRO A 34 -21.57 8.63 -0.03
C PRO A 34 -21.01 9.19 -1.35
N SER A 35 -21.79 10.00 -2.05
CA SER A 35 -21.32 10.70 -3.25
C SER A 35 -20.36 11.84 -2.90
N GLY A 36 -19.40 12.15 -3.79
CA GLY A 36 -18.47 13.27 -3.66
C GLY A 36 -17.05 12.84 -3.27
N PRO A 37 -16.16 13.79 -3.01
CA PRO A 37 -14.75 13.52 -2.76
C PRO A 37 -14.48 12.72 -1.49
N GLY A 38 -13.41 11.95 -1.48
CA GLY A 38 -12.94 11.14 -0.35
C GLY A 38 -12.28 9.86 -0.83
N PHE A 39 -11.73 9.10 0.10
CA PHE A 39 -10.97 7.90 -0.19
C PHE A 39 -11.76 6.62 0.08
N VAL A 40 -11.49 5.60 -0.73
CA VAL A 40 -11.86 4.21 -0.50
C VAL A 40 -10.58 3.40 -0.48
N VAL A 41 -10.37 2.63 0.59
CA VAL A 41 -9.20 1.77 0.73
C VAL A 41 -9.63 0.32 0.54
N LEU A 42 -9.05 -0.34 -0.47
CA LEU A 42 -9.21 -1.75 -0.76
C LEU A 42 -7.91 -2.44 -0.36
N SER A 43 -7.93 -3.21 0.73
CA SER A 43 -6.72 -3.80 1.29
C SER A 43 -6.91 -5.28 1.62
N GLY A 44 -5.85 -6.05 1.38
CA GLY A 44 -5.76 -7.46 1.74
C GLY A 44 -5.84 -8.42 0.55
N SER A 45 -5.75 -9.71 0.86
CA SER A 45 -5.87 -10.77 -0.12
C SER A 45 -7.34 -11.10 -0.38
N LEU A 46 -7.69 -11.37 -1.62
CA LEU A 46 -9.01 -11.87 -1.96
C LEU A 46 -9.20 -13.31 -1.39
N PRO A 47 -10.40 -13.64 -0.89
CA PRO A 47 -10.71 -15.00 -0.46
C PRO A 47 -10.82 -15.94 -1.67
N PRO A 48 -10.69 -17.26 -1.47
CA PRO A 48 -10.94 -18.24 -2.52
C PRO A 48 -12.33 -18.04 -3.15
N GLY A 49 -12.43 -18.20 -4.46
CA GLY A 49 -13.66 -18.00 -5.22
C GLY A 49 -13.93 -16.57 -5.68
N ALA A 50 -13.29 -15.56 -5.07
CA ALA A 50 -13.36 -14.21 -5.61
C ALA A 50 -12.56 -14.12 -6.93
N PRO A 51 -13.12 -13.53 -7.99
CA PRO A 51 -12.41 -13.36 -9.24
C PRO A 51 -11.26 -12.35 -9.11
N ASP A 52 -10.19 -12.53 -9.89
CA ASP A 52 -9.01 -11.65 -9.85
C ASP A 52 -9.38 -10.18 -10.13
N ASP A 53 -10.43 -9.90 -10.90
CA ASP A 53 -10.91 -8.57 -11.23
C ASP A 53 -11.79 -7.92 -10.14
N PHE A 54 -11.98 -8.58 -9.00
CA PHE A 54 -12.86 -8.08 -7.93
C PHE A 54 -12.50 -6.65 -7.50
N TYR A 55 -11.20 -6.39 -7.26
CA TYR A 55 -10.74 -5.05 -6.90
C TYR A 55 -10.86 -4.06 -8.05
N ALA A 56 -10.63 -4.47 -9.30
CA ALA A 56 -10.87 -3.60 -10.46
C ALA A 56 -12.32 -3.14 -10.53
N ARG A 57 -13.27 -4.05 -10.32
CA ARG A 57 -14.71 -3.74 -10.26
C ARG A 57 -15.05 -2.78 -9.11
N ALA A 58 -14.44 -2.99 -7.93
CA ALA A 58 -14.61 -2.10 -6.80
C ALA A 58 -14.03 -0.69 -7.08
N VAL A 59 -12.86 -0.61 -7.74
CA VAL A 59 -12.25 0.65 -8.18
C VAL A 59 -13.19 1.41 -9.11
N HIS A 60 -13.74 0.76 -10.15
CA HIS A 60 -14.66 1.40 -11.07
C HIS A 60 -15.89 1.97 -10.36
N ARG A 61 -16.55 1.17 -9.51
CA ARG A 61 -17.75 1.61 -8.76
C ARG A 61 -17.47 2.81 -7.85
N ALA A 62 -16.34 2.79 -7.13
CA ALA A 62 -15.97 3.89 -6.24
C ALA A 62 -15.64 5.18 -7.03
N ARG A 63 -14.94 5.05 -8.15
CA ARG A 63 -14.62 6.19 -9.03
C ARG A 63 -15.85 6.81 -9.66
N GLU A 64 -16.86 6.03 -10.06
CA GLU A 64 -18.16 6.52 -10.53
C GLU A 64 -18.88 7.37 -9.47
N ARG A 65 -18.59 7.16 -8.19
CA ARG A 65 -19.06 7.98 -7.07
C ARG A 65 -18.20 9.20 -6.76
N GLY A 66 -17.14 9.45 -7.54
CA GLY A 66 -16.18 10.55 -7.34
C GLY A 66 -15.20 10.31 -6.20
N ARG A 67 -14.88 9.03 -5.91
CA ARG A 67 -13.93 8.65 -4.85
C ARG A 67 -12.55 8.36 -5.42
N ASP A 68 -11.53 8.78 -4.69
CA ASP A 68 -10.16 8.34 -4.89
C ASP A 68 -9.98 6.95 -4.28
N VAL A 69 -9.47 6.01 -5.06
CA VAL A 69 -9.33 4.62 -4.62
C VAL A 69 -7.88 4.30 -4.34
N VAL A 70 -7.65 3.69 -3.20
CA VAL A 70 -6.34 3.23 -2.73
C VAL A 70 -6.36 1.70 -2.70
N VAL A 71 -5.38 1.06 -3.36
CA VAL A 71 -5.31 -0.41 -3.41
C VAL A 71 -4.01 -0.88 -2.74
N ASP A 72 -4.17 -1.77 -1.76
CA ASP A 72 -3.10 -2.52 -1.11
C ASP A 72 -3.37 -4.02 -1.26
N ALA A 73 -2.98 -4.55 -2.38
CA ALA A 73 -3.16 -5.94 -2.76
C ALA A 73 -1.89 -6.49 -3.41
N SER A 74 -1.90 -7.77 -3.77
CA SER A 74 -0.76 -8.43 -4.41
C SER A 74 -1.21 -9.39 -5.52
N GLY A 75 -0.26 -9.82 -6.34
CA GLY A 75 -0.48 -10.83 -7.38
C GLY A 75 -1.51 -10.40 -8.44
N ALA A 76 -2.32 -11.36 -8.90
CA ALA A 76 -3.29 -11.15 -9.98
C ALA A 76 -4.33 -10.08 -9.64
N ALA A 77 -4.76 -9.99 -8.38
CA ALA A 77 -5.74 -8.99 -7.93
C ALA A 77 -5.18 -7.56 -8.05
N LEU A 78 -3.90 -7.32 -7.73
CA LEU A 78 -3.27 -6.02 -7.93
C LEU A 78 -3.08 -5.72 -9.42
N ALA A 79 -2.66 -6.72 -10.22
CA ALA A 79 -2.48 -6.57 -11.66
C ALA A 79 -3.79 -6.17 -12.36
N ALA A 80 -4.91 -6.82 -12.00
CA ALA A 80 -6.21 -6.45 -12.51
C ALA A 80 -6.67 -5.06 -12.02
N ALA A 81 -6.39 -4.72 -10.75
CA ALA A 81 -6.81 -3.45 -10.17
C ALA A 81 -6.14 -2.23 -10.82
N VAL A 82 -4.87 -2.32 -11.23
CA VAL A 82 -4.16 -1.19 -11.85
C VAL A 82 -4.72 -0.81 -13.22
N ASP A 83 -5.32 -1.75 -13.94
CA ASP A 83 -6.02 -1.47 -15.21
C ASP A 83 -7.26 -0.56 -15.02
N ALA A 84 -7.83 -0.56 -13.81
CA ALA A 84 -8.93 0.35 -13.44
C ALA A 84 -8.44 1.74 -12.98
N ALA A 85 -7.14 2.01 -13.05
CA ALA A 85 -6.47 3.26 -12.68
C ALA A 85 -6.86 3.73 -11.25
N PRO A 86 -6.51 2.99 -10.19
CA PRO A 86 -6.70 3.46 -8.82
C PRO A 86 -5.86 4.73 -8.58
N HIS A 87 -6.30 5.59 -7.65
CA HIS A 87 -5.55 6.80 -7.34
C HIS A 87 -4.19 6.50 -6.70
N ILE A 88 -4.15 5.57 -5.74
CA ILE A 88 -2.92 5.16 -5.05
C ILE A 88 -2.82 3.63 -5.06
N ILE A 89 -1.63 3.11 -5.30
CA ILE A 89 -1.28 1.73 -4.95
C ILE A 89 -0.11 1.71 -3.95
N LYS A 90 -0.09 0.70 -3.06
CA LYS A 90 0.99 0.54 -2.07
C LYS A 90 1.69 -0.81 -2.20
N PRO A 91 2.52 -1.02 -3.19
CA PRO A 91 3.31 -2.25 -3.27
C PRO A 91 4.53 -2.21 -2.34
N SER A 92 4.98 -3.38 -1.90
CA SER A 92 6.36 -3.60 -1.49
C SER A 92 7.29 -3.71 -2.70
N GLY A 93 8.62 -3.66 -2.49
CA GLY A 93 9.57 -3.85 -3.59
C GLY A 93 9.40 -5.19 -4.32
N ARG A 94 9.02 -6.26 -3.60
CA ARG A 94 8.72 -7.56 -4.19
C ARG A 94 7.45 -7.52 -5.04
N GLU A 95 6.38 -6.98 -4.49
CA GLU A 95 5.08 -6.90 -5.18
C GLU A 95 5.13 -5.99 -6.43
N LEU A 96 5.91 -4.89 -6.38
CA LEU A 96 6.10 -4.04 -7.55
C LEU A 96 6.83 -4.77 -8.68
N ARG A 97 7.81 -5.61 -8.36
CA ARG A 97 8.50 -6.45 -9.36
C ARG A 97 7.56 -7.49 -9.97
N GLU A 98 6.80 -8.18 -9.13
CA GLU A 98 5.80 -9.16 -9.56
C GLU A 98 4.76 -8.51 -10.49
N LEU A 99 4.27 -7.32 -10.12
CA LEU A 99 3.36 -6.53 -10.93
C LEU A 99 3.99 -6.11 -12.27
N ALA A 100 5.23 -5.62 -12.24
CA ALA A 100 5.95 -5.25 -13.45
C ALA A 100 6.11 -6.42 -14.41
N ALA A 101 6.45 -7.59 -13.89
CA ALA A 101 6.56 -8.82 -14.69
C ALA A 101 5.21 -9.21 -15.32
N ALA A 102 4.11 -9.11 -14.56
CA ALA A 102 2.77 -9.41 -15.05
C ALA A 102 2.32 -8.45 -16.17
N LEU A 103 2.73 -7.18 -16.10
CA LEU A 103 2.40 -6.13 -17.08
C LEU A 103 3.42 -6.00 -18.22
N GLY A 104 4.48 -6.80 -18.21
CA GLY A 104 5.57 -6.69 -19.19
C GLY A 104 6.38 -5.39 -19.08
N LEU A 105 6.43 -4.79 -17.88
CA LEU A 105 7.18 -3.57 -17.59
C LEU A 105 8.56 -3.89 -17.02
N GLY A 106 9.53 -3.01 -17.29
CA GLY A 106 10.88 -3.12 -16.76
C GLY A 106 11.81 -4.00 -17.61
N PRO A 107 13.08 -4.14 -17.21
CA PRO A 107 14.04 -4.97 -17.91
C PRO A 107 13.64 -6.45 -17.82
N ALA A 108 13.83 -7.19 -18.92
CA ALA A 108 13.45 -8.61 -19.06
C ALA A 108 14.13 -9.56 -18.04
N THR A 109 15.07 -9.08 -17.25
CA THR A 109 15.84 -9.84 -16.28
C THR A 109 15.95 -9.06 -14.97
N ILE A 110 14.99 -9.24 -14.06
CA ILE A 110 15.18 -8.89 -12.65
C ILE A 110 15.70 -10.16 -11.95
N ALA A 111 17.00 -10.42 -12.13
CA ALA A 111 17.61 -11.70 -11.76
C ALA A 111 18.21 -11.75 -10.35
N THR A 112 18.06 -10.73 -9.50
CA THR A 112 18.64 -10.72 -8.15
C THR A 112 17.70 -10.13 -7.10
N GLU A 113 17.79 -10.61 -5.87
CA GLU A 113 17.06 -10.11 -4.70
C GLU A 113 17.38 -8.64 -4.34
N GLN A 114 18.45 -8.09 -4.89
CA GLN A 114 18.89 -6.70 -4.71
C GLN A 114 18.61 -5.89 -5.97
N VAL A 115 17.34 -5.56 -6.19
CA VAL A 115 17.00 -4.48 -7.13
C VAL A 115 17.33 -3.16 -6.46
N GLU A 116 18.19 -2.36 -7.07
CA GLU A 116 18.46 -1.01 -6.59
C GLU A 116 17.16 -0.19 -6.57
N VAL A 117 17.00 0.65 -5.57
CA VAL A 117 15.79 1.49 -5.39
C VAL A 117 15.49 2.31 -6.64
N ASP A 118 16.52 2.72 -7.38
CA ASP A 118 16.36 3.45 -8.65
C ASP A 118 15.65 2.65 -9.74
N GLN A 119 15.85 1.34 -9.79
CA GLN A 119 15.13 0.47 -10.73
C GLN A 119 13.66 0.34 -10.34
N LEU A 120 13.35 0.25 -9.05
CA LEU A 120 11.96 0.24 -8.56
C LEU A 120 11.25 1.56 -8.85
N ILE A 121 11.94 2.69 -8.73
CA ILE A 121 11.42 4.00 -9.12
C ILE A 121 11.11 4.05 -10.62
N ALA A 122 12.03 3.58 -11.47
CA ALA A 122 11.80 3.53 -12.91
C ALA A 122 10.59 2.65 -13.29
N ILE A 123 10.42 1.52 -12.62
CA ILE A 123 9.24 0.66 -12.78
C ILE A 123 7.96 1.39 -12.35
N ALA A 124 7.97 2.07 -11.20
CA ALA A 124 6.82 2.82 -10.71
C ALA A 124 6.42 3.95 -11.67
N GLN A 125 7.40 4.67 -12.24
CA GLN A 125 7.16 5.71 -13.25
C GLN A 125 6.56 5.13 -14.53
N GLN A 126 7.06 4.00 -15.03
CA GLN A 126 6.48 3.32 -16.19
C GLN A 126 5.05 2.86 -15.90
N LEU A 127 4.79 2.32 -14.71
CA LEU A 127 3.46 1.89 -14.30
C LEU A 127 2.48 3.08 -14.29
N ILE A 128 2.84 4.20 -13.68
CA ILE A 128 2.04 5.42 -13.68
C ILE A 128 1.70 5.86 -15.12
N ALA A 129 2.70 5.87 -15.99
CA ALA A 129 2.55 6.32 -17.37
C ALA A 129 1.61 5.42 -18.19
N CYS A 130 1.58 4.11 -17.94
CA CYS A 130 0.79 3.17 -18.75
C CYS A 130 -0.59 2.83 -18.15
N THR A 131 -0.79 2.97 -16.83
CA THR A 131 -2.06 2.58 -16.17
C THR A 131 -2.95 3.75 -15.78
N GLY A 132 -2.39 4.96 -15.66
CA GLY A 132 -3.12 6.12 -15.14
C GLY A 132 -3.27 6.13 -13.61
N THR A 133 -2.62 5.22 -12.87
CA THR A 133 -2.46 5.32 -11.42
C THR A 133 -1.72 6.62 -11.10
N ALA A 134 -2.24 7.43 -10.16
CA ALA A 134 -1.64 8.73 -9.87
C ALA A 134 -0.42 8.63 -8.95
N ILE A 135 -0.43 7.73 -7.98
CA ILE A 135 0.60 7.62 -6.95
C ILE A 135 0.97 6.15 -6.72
N VAL A 136 2.27 5.87 -6.72
CA VAL A 136 2.84 4.60 -6.23
C VAL A 136 3.55 4.87 -4.91
N ALA A 137 3.00 4.37 -3.80
CA ALA A 137 3.59 4.46 -2.47
C ALA A 137 4.36 3.17 -2.16
N LEU A 138 5.61 3.11 -2.61
CA LEU A 138 6.48 1.94 -2.49
C LEU A 138 7.07 1.83 -1.10
N THR A 139 6.78 0.74 -0.38
CA THR A 139 7.36 0.46 0.94
C THR A 139 8.61 -0.39 0.84
N LEU A 140 9.68 0.01 1.54
CA LEU A 140 11.01 -0.60 1.50
C LEU A 140 11.46 -1.15 2.87
N GLY A 141 10.51 -1.43 3.76
CA GLY A 141 10.79 -1.93 5.12
C GLY A 141 11.65 -0.97 5.92
N ALA A 142 12.79 -1.45 6.45
CA ALA A 142 13.71 -0.63 7.25
C ALA A 142 14.35 0.53 6.46
N GLN A 143 14.32 0.52 5.14
CA GLN A 143 14.82 1.63 4.32
C GLN A 143 13.78 2.76 4.18
N GLY A 144 12.56 2.58 4.69
CA GLY A 144 11.50 3.57 4.61
C GLY A 144 10.57 3.38 3.43
N ALA A 145 10.31 4.45 2.67
CA ALA A 145 9.41 4.42 1.54
C ALA A 145 9.85 5.35 0.41
N VAL A 146 9.35 5.07 -0.80
CA VAL A 146 9.44 5.99 -1.94
C VAL A 146 8.04 6.25 -2.44
N VAL A 147 7.66 7.51 -2.57
CA VAL A 147 6.40 7.92 -3.16
C VAL A 147 6.68 8.51 -4.54
N VAL A 148 6.07 7.93 -5.56
CA VAL A 148 6.28 8.30 -6.96
C VAL A 148 4.96 8.81 -7.53
N THR A 149 5.02 9.96 -8.19
CA THR A 149 3.96 10.53 -9.02
C THR A 149 4.47 10.74 -10.44
N ALA A 150 3.65 11.29 -11.33
CA ALA A 150 4.10 11.65 -12.67
C ALA A 150 5.21 12.72 -12.65
N ASP A 151 5.17 13.63 -11.66
CA ASP A 151 6.00 14.84 -11.62
C ASP A 151 7.11 14.76 -10.57
N GLU A 152 6.99 13.89 -9.56
CA GLU A 152 7.86 13.91 -8.38
C GLU A 152 8.20 12.51 -7.88
N VAL A 153 9.40 12.39 -7.31
CA VAL A 153 9.88 11.22 -6.57
C VAL A 153 10.34 11.66 -5.19
N MET A 154 9.63 11.22 -4.15
CA MET A 154 9.98 11.50 -2.76
C MET A 154 10.57 10.25 -2.11
N ARG A 155 11.75 10.38 -1.53
CA ARG A 155 12.42 9.32 -0.74
C ARG A 155 12.32 9.68 0.73
N LEU A 156 11.79 8.78 1.54
CA LEU A 156 11.59 8.96 2.96
C LEU A 156 12.31 7.84 3.72
N SER A 157 13.29 8.19 4.53
CA SER A 157 13.97 7.24 5.40
C SER A 157 13.06 6.81 6.55
N ALA A 158 13.13 5.54 6.95
CA ALA A 158 12.46 5.09 8.16
C ALA A 158 13.17 5.66 9.38
N PRO A 159 12.44 6.09 10.43
CA PRO A 159 13.02 6.36 11.73
C PRO A 159 13.73 5.12 12.29
N ASP A 160 14.82 5.33 13.02
CA ASP A 160 15.52 4.23 13.68
C ASP A 160 14.70 3.74 14.89
N VAL A 161 14.19 2.53 14.80
CA VAL A 161 13.39 1.89 15.84
C VAL A 161 13.83 0.45 16.05
N GLN A 162 13.71 -0.04 17.28
CA GLN A 162 13.89 -1.46 17.55
C GLN A 162 12.71 -2.25 16.96
N VAL A 163 12.92 -2.91 15.82
CA VAL A 163 11.91 -3.74 15.18
C VAL A 163 11.59 -4.96 16.04
N ARG A 164 10.32 -5.14 16.39
CA ARG A 164 9.78 -6.29 17.14
C ARG A 164 8.83 -7.14 16.32
N SER A 165 8.08 -6.54 15.39
CA SER A 165 7.19 -7.23 14.46
C SER A 165 6.97 -6.35 13.22
N THR A 166 6.94 -6.96 12.04
CA THR A 166 6.62 -6.22 10.81
C THR A 166 5.13 -6.33 10.41
N VAL A 167 4.34 -7.08 11.21
CA VAL A 167 2.91 -7.28 10.92
C VAL A 167 2.14 -5.98 11.14
N GLY A 168 1.37 -5.57 10.14
CA GLY A 168 0.57 -4.35 10.20
C GLY A 168 1.33 -3.04 9.95
N ALA A 169 2.67 -3.08 9.77
CA ALA A 169 3.45 -1.87 9.49
C ALA A 169 3.04 -1.21 8.16
N GLY A 170 2.81 -2.01 7.11
CA GLY A 170 2.31 -1.54 5.82
C GLY A 170 0.89 -0.99 5.89
N ASP A 171 0.01 -1.63 6.66
CA ASP A 171 -1.37 -1.17 6.89
C ASP A 171 -1.37 0.17 7.65
N SER A 172 -0.52 0.29 8.68
CA SER A 172 -0.36 1.53 9.44
C SER A 172 0.23 2.67 8.60
N PHE A 173 1.21 2.38 7.75
CA PHE A 173 1.73 3.33 6.77
C PHE A 173 0.60 3.86 5.89
N LEU A 174 -0.16 2.96 5.27
CA LEU A 174 -1.24 3.34 4.36
C LEU A 174 -2.34 4.10 5.06
N GLY A 175 -2.79 3.61 6.23
CA GLY A 175 -3.86 4.23 7.01
C GLY A 175 -3.51 5.66 7.42
N ALA A 176 -2.29 5.91 7.92
CA ALA A 176 -1.84 7.24 8.30
C ALA A 176 -1.69 8.18 7.09
N MET A 177 -1.11 7.69 5.99
CA MET A 177 -0.98 8.46 4.75
C MET A 177 -2.34 8.89 4.21
N VAL A 178 -3.28 7.96 4.06
CA VAL A 178 -4.63 8.26 3.56
C VAL A 178 -5.39 9.19 4.49
N LEU A 179 -5.27 9.01 5.81
CA LEU A 179 -5.88 9.90 6.80
C LEU A 179 -5.38 11.35 6.64
N ARG A 180 -4.08 11.57 6.48
CA ARG A 180 -3.52 12.92 6.27
C ARG A 180 -3.99 13.52 4.94
N LEU A 181 -4.04 12.76 3.87
CA LEU A 181 -4.61 13.22 2.58
C LEU A 181 -6.08 13.60 2.73
N ALA A 182 -6.87 12.79 3.41
CA ALA A 182 -8.29 13.07 3.68
C ALA A 182 -8.50 14.33 4.56
N GLN A 183 -7.52 14.70 5.38
CA GLN A 183 -7.50 15.94 6.16
C GLN A 183 -7.00 17.16 5.36
N GLY A 184 -6.62 16.98 4.10
CA GLY A 184 -6.15 18.06 3.22
C GLY A 184 -4.67 18.42 3.35
N HIS A 185 -3.87 17.56 4.01
CA HIS A 185 -2.41 17.72 4.01
C HIS A 185 -1.82 17.40 2.64
N ASP A 186 -0.67 17.99 2.33
CA ASP A 186 0.09 17.67 1.13
C ASP A 186 0.62 16.22 1.14
N LEU A 187 1.01 15.73 -0.04
CA LEU A 187 1.49 14.37 -0.22
C LEU A 187 2.75 14.08 0.59
N ALA A 188 3.65 15.06 0.73
CA ALA A 188 4.89 14.90 1.47
C ALA A 188 4.63 14.73 2.97
N ALA A 189 3.73 15.54 3.56
CA ALA A 189 3.32 15.40 4.94
C ALA A 189 2.58 14.07 5.18
N ALA A 190 1.70 13.68 4.26
CA ALA A 190 1.00 12.41 4.33
C ALA A 190 1.95 11.21 4.28
N ALA A 191 2.93 11.24 3.40
CA ALA A 191 3.94 10.19 3.27
C ALA A 191 4.83 10.08 4.52
N ARG A 192 5.26 11.21 5.11
CA ARG A 192 6.00 11.21 6.39
C ARG A 192 5.20 10.59 7.53
N ALA A 193 3.93 10.97 7.68
CA ALA A 193 3.03 10.37 8.66
C ALA A 193 2.89 8.85 8.45
N GLY A 194 2.81 8.41 7.19
CA GLY A 194 2.80 6.99 6.84
C GLY A 194 4.05 6.26 7.32
N VAL A 195 5.25 6.79 7.01
CA VAL A 195 6.53 6.19 7.43
C VAL A 195 6.63 6.13 8.95
N ALA A 196 6.28 7.19 9.66
CA ALA A 196 6.29 7.24 11.12
C ALA A 196 5.31 6.20 11.73
N ALA A 197 4.11 6.06 11.17
CA ALA A 197 3.13 5.07 11.64
C ALA A 197 3.57 3.63 11.39
N GLY A 198 4.17 3.37 10.23
CA GLY A 198 4.76 2.07 9.91
C GLY A 198 5.89 1.70 10.88
N ALA A 199 6.82 2.62 11.16
CA ALA A 199 7.91 2.43 12.10
C ALA A 199 7.41 2.24 13.54
N ALA A 200 6.46 3.06 14.00
CA ALA A 200 5.84 2.92 15.32
C ALA A 200 5.20 1.53 15.48
N THR A 201 4.47 1.05 14.47
CA THR A 201 3.87 -0.29 14.50
C THR A 201 4.93 -1.38 14.47
N ALA A 202 5.99 -1.24 13.66
CA ALA A 202 7.09 -2.20 13.62
C ALA A 202 7.82 -2.36 14.97
N SER A 203 7.80 -1.34 15.82
CA SER A 203 8.37 -1.39 17.16
C SER A 203 7.48 -2.08 18.21
N MET A 204 6.24 -2.41 17.85
CA MET A 204 5.30 -3.08 18.74
C MET A 204 5.38 -4.60 18.62
N PRO A 205 5.05 -5.36 19.69
CA PRO A 205 5.08 -6.82 19.63
C PRO A 205 3.85 -7.38 18.89
N GLY A 206 4.08 -8.47 18.15
CA GLY A 206 3.00 -9.23 17.50
C GLY A 206 2.21 -8.40 16.48
N THR A 207 0.93 -8.23 16.71
CA THR A 207 -0.01 -7.49 15.83
C THR A 207 -0.49 -6.17 16.44
N TRP A 208 0.18 -5.68 17.46
CA TRP A 208 -0.20 -4.42 18.09
C TRP A 208 0.15 -3.25 17.19
N LEU A 209 -0.75 -2.30 17.09
CA LEU A 209 -0.53 -1.06 16.34
C LEU A 209 0.30 -0.07 17.14
N GLY A 210 1.03 0.79 16.45
CA GLY A 210 1.73 1.92 17.05
C GLY A 210 0.77 2.89 17.72
N GLU A 211 1.09 3.32 18.94
CA GLU A 211 0.31 4.31 19.66
C GLU A 211 0.45 5.69 18.99
N ARG A 212 -0.63 6.47 18.99
CA ARG A 212 -0.68 7.80 18.39
C ARG A 212 0.46 8.71 18.84
N ALA A 213 0.71 8.78 20.15
CA ALA A 213 1.78 9.61 20.71
C ALA A 213 3.18 9.17 20.24
N HIS A 214 3.37 7.87 19.96
CA HIS A 214 4.60 7.35 19.40
C HIS A 214 4.77 7.76 17.93
N VAL A 215 3.71 7.67 17.14
CA VAL A 215 3.69 8.13 15.74
C VAL A 215 4.02 9.61 15.65
N GLU A 216 3.34 10.47 16.44
CA GLU A 216 3.55 11.92 16.45
C GLU A 216 5.00 12.29 16.84
N ARG A 217 5.62 11.56 17.76
CA ARG A 217 7.04 11.76 18.11
C ARG A 217 7.97 11.42 16.95
N LEU A 218 7.79 10.24 16.33
CA LEU A 218 8.63 9.83 15.19
C LEU A 218 8.45 10.75 13.97
N GLU A 219 7.24 11.26 13.74
CA GLU A 219 6.95 12.23 12.67
C GLU A 219 7.71 13.56 12.93
N ALA A 220 7.75 14.02 14.20
CA ALA A 220 8.47 15.23 14.57
C ALA A 220 10.01 15.07 14.48
N GLU A 221 10.55 13.93 14.90
CA GLU A 221 11.98 13.60 14.77
C GLU A 221 12.44 13.61 13.29
N ALA A 222 11.65 12.96 12.40
CA ALA A 222 11.94 12.94 10.97
C ALA A 222 11.85 14.32 10.30
N ALA A 223 11.06 15.24 10.85
CA ALA A 223 10.98 16.61 10.35
C ALA A 223 12.17 17.49 10.79
N GLY A 224 12.75 17.19 11.96
CA GLY A 224 13.90 17.92 12.50
C GLY A 224 15.23 17.60 11.82
N ASP A 225 15.38 16.40 11.26
CA ASP A 225 16.59 15.98 10.55
C ASP A 225 16.68 16.49 9.09
N ALA A 226 15.63 17.12 8.59
CA ALA A 226 15.56 17.68 7.24
C ALA A 226 15.96 19.16 7.14
N GLY A 227 16.46 19.79 8.22
CA GLY A 227 16.97 21.15 8.31
C GLY A 227 18.47 21.17 8.42
#